data_0ed3d398c5076116647af18b788eb1bb
#
_entry.id   0ed3d398c5076116647af18b788eb1bb
#
_cell.length_a   1.000
_cell.length_b   1.000
_cell.length_c   1.000
_cell.angle_alpha   90.00
_cell.angle_beta   90.00
_cell.angle_gamma   90.00
#
_symmetry.space_group_name_H-M   'P 1'
#
loop_
_entity.id
_entity.type
_entity.pdbx_description
1 polymer ?
#
loop_
_entity_poly.entity_id
_entity_poly.type
_entity_poly.pdbx_seq_one_letter_code
_entity_poly.pdbx_strand_id
1 'polypeptide(L)'
;MQCLKKISFVAYGHEADDESFEFTDSARVEFANGLVLFLSKNKSICPSGHGTCTYGSWVWKDKPLNGNPIVVELSSLPVKVEEGGRYLSVKDLNNREIIAVSKDGDDYYYPDGYIEIDFDYLNKYQK
;
A
#
# COMPACT_ATOMS: atom_id res chain seq x y z
N MET A 1 -18.48 8.31 3.25
CA MET A 1 -18.09 7.51 2.08
C MET A 1 -17.13 8.32 1.21
N GLN A 2 -16.07 7.70 0.80
CA GLN A 2 -15.06 8.33 -0.05
C GLN A 2 -15.04 7.66 -1.42
N CYS A 3 -14.57 8.38 -2.42
CA CYS A 3 -14.42 7.83 -3.76
C CYS A 3 -12.95 7.85 -4.15
N LEU A 4 -12.45 6.72 -4.63
CA LEU A 4 -11.12 6.63 -5.19
C LEU A 4 -11.08 7.31 -6.55
N LYS A 5 -10.06 8.13 -6.77
CA LYS A 5 -9.87 8.85 -8.00
C LYS A 5 -8.64 8.36 -8.77
N LYS A 6 -7.54 8.14 -8.08
CA LYS A 6 -6.28 7.84 -8.74
C LYS A 6 -5.34 7.11 -7.79
N ILE A 7 -4.64 6.12 -8.30
CA ILE A 7 -3.57 5.44 -7.56
C ILE A 7 -2.32 5.51 -8.39
N SER A 8 -1.24 6.00 -7.78
CA SER A 8 0.09 6.00 -8.37
C SER A 8 0.99 5.14 -7.50
N PHE A 9 1.78 4.27 -8.09
CA PHE A 9 2.64 3.39 -7.32
C PHE A 9 3.95 3.14 -8.05
N VAL A 10 5.00 2.88 -7.28
CA VAL A 10 6.29 2.52 -7.83
C VAL A 10 6.33 1.00 -7.92
N ALA A 11 6.61 0.50 -9.12
CA ALA A 11 6.63 -0.93 -9.36
C ALA A 11 7.64 -1.61 -8.45
N TYR A 12 7.21 -2.73 -7.91
CA TYR A 12 8.03 -3.55 -7.05
C TYR A 12 9.01 -4.35 -7.90
N GLY A 13 10.24 -3.83 -8.01
CA GLY A 13 11.30 -4.56 -8.70
C GLY A 13 12.25 -5.15 -7.68
N HIS A 14 12.15 -6.44 -7.39
CA HIS A 14 13.09 -7.08 -6.50
C HIS A 14 13.52 -8.42 -7.05
N GLU A 15 14.76 -8.74 -6.79
CA GLU A 15 15.23 -10.10 -6.90
C GLU A 15 14.95 -10.77 -5.56
N ALA A 16 14.15 -11.80 -5.59
CA ALA A 16 13.64 -12.42 -4.38
C ALA A 16 14.76 -12.91 -3.42
N ASP A 17 15.93 -13.15 -3.95
CA ASP A 17 17.05 -13.71 -3.18
C ASP A 17 18.09 -12.69 -2.76
N ASP A 18 17.88 -11.41 -3.08
CA ASP A 18 18.88 -10.39 -2.74
C ASP A 18 18.50 -9.68 -1.44
N GLU A 19 19.00 -10.22 -0.33
CA GLU A 19 18.77 -9.68 1.00
C GLU A 19 19.48 -8.33 1.23
N SER A 20 20.43 -8.00 0.38
CA SER A 20 21.17 -6.75 0.51
C SER A 20 20.40 -5.58 -0.10
N PHE A 21 19.32 -5.86 -0.78
CA PHE A 21 18.58 -4.86 -1.52
C PHE A 21 17.67 -4.06 -0.60
N GLU A 22 17.99 -2.78 -0.44
CA GLU A 22 17.09 -1.86 0.24
C GLU A 22 16.12 -1.29 -0.78
N PHE A 23 14.84 -1.62 -0.63
CA PHE A 23 13.83 -1.03 -1.47
C PHE A 23 12.66 -0.57 -0.64
N THR A 24 12.03 0.47 -1.12
CA THR A 24 10.81 1.00 -0.53
C THR A 24 9.75 0.97 -1.60
N ASP A 25 8.72 0.18 -1.37
CA ASP A 25 7.52 0.24 -2.18
C ASP A 25 6.68 1.38 -1.65
N SER A 26 6.15 2.17 -2.54
CA SER A 26 5.30 3.28 -2.15
C SER A 26 4.14 3.44 -3.12
N ALA A 27 3.06 3.96 -2.61
CA ALA A 27 1.88 4.25 -3.39
C ALA A 27 1.25 5.55 -2.89
N ARG A 28 0.65 6.26 -3.80
CA ARG A 28 -0.05 7.50 -3.52
C ARG A 28 -1.49 7.32 -3.96
N VAL A 29 -2.40 7.35 -3.00
CA VAL A 29 -3.82 7.11 -3.24
C VAL A 29 -4.56 8.43 -3.11
N GLU A 30 -5.20 8.86 -4.18
CA GLU A 30 -5.94 10.12 -4.22
C GLU A 30 -7.43 9.85 -4.22
N PHE A 31 -8.12 10.57 -3.35
CA PHE A 31 -9.57 10.51 -3.23
C PHE A 31 -10.20 11.74 -3.88
N ALA A 32 -11.46 11.61 -4.29
CA ALA A 32 -12.16 12.68 -4.98
C ALA A 32 -12.34 13.95 -4.14
N ASN A 33 -12.32 13.81 -2.81
CA ASN A 33 -12.46 14.97 -1.91
C ASN A 33 -11.13 15.70 -1.66
N GLY A 34 -10.07 15.33 -2.35
CA GLY A 34 -8.76 15.96 -2.21
C GLY A 34 -7.84 15.33 -1.19
N LEU A 35 -8.32 14.38 -0.39
CA LEU A 35 -7.45 13.68 0.54
C LEU A 35 -6.47 12.79 -0.21
N VAL A 36 -5.27 12.68 0.32
CA VAL A 36 -4.22 11.83 -0.22
C VAL A 36 -3.72 10.93 0.88
N LEU A 37 -3.65 9.64 0.57
CA LEU A 37 -3.09 8.62 1.45
C LEU A 37 -1.78 8.14 0.84
N PHE A 38 -0.70 8.28 1.58
CA PHE A 38 0.61 7.82 1.15
C PHE A 38 0.94 6.52 1.86
N LEU A 39 1.27 5.49 1.08
CA LEU A 39 1.60 4.16 1.57
C LEU A 39 3.08 3.91 1.32
N SER A 40 3.75 3.32 2.28
CA SER A 40 5.14 2.95 2.12
C SER A 40 5.44 1.61 2.78
N LYS A 41 6.40 0.90 2.19
CA LYS A 41 6.91 -0.35 2.73
C LYS A 41 8.40 -0.18 2.95
N ASN A 42 8.83 -0.31 4.18
CA ASN A 42 10.19 -0.04 4.58
C ASN A 42 10.83 -1.32 5.12
N LYS A 43 12.13 -1.44 4.90
CA LYS A 43 12.92 -2.57 5.37
C LYS A 43 13.85 -2.08 6.46
N SER A 44 13.93 -2.82 7.56
CA SER A 44 14.85 -2.50 8.65
C SER A 44 15.42 -3.75 9.27
N ILE A 45 16.48 -3.60 10.05
CA ILE A 45 17.06 -4.72 10.79
C ILE A 45 16.08 -5.11 11.88
N CYS A 46 15.73 -6.39 11.91
CA CYS A 46 14.77 -6.90 12.88
C CYS A 46 15.44 -7.04 14.25
N PRO A 47 14.91 -6.40 15.30
CA PRO A 47 15.51 -6.48 16.64
C PRO A 47 15.53 -7.88 17.23
N SER A 48 14.67 -8.78 16.74
CA SER A 48 14.56 -10.15 17.23
C SER A 48 15.60 -11.09 16.64
N GLY A 49 16.51 -10.57 15.82
CA GLY A 49 17.57 -11.41 15.24
C GLY A 49 17.16 -12.23 14.03
N HIS A 50 15.99 -11.96 13.45
CA HIS A 50 15.52 -12.65 12.26
C HIS A 50 16.06 -12.03 10.95
N GLY A 51 17.07 -11.18 11.03
CA GLY A 51 17.61 -10.50 9.87
C GLY A 51 16.87 -9.20 9.60
N THR A 52 16.44 -9.01 8.36
CA THR A 52 15.70 -7.81 7.96
C THR A 52 14.21 -8.09 7.95
N CYS A 53 13.45 -7.10 8.42
CA CYS A 53 11.99 -7.16 8.44
C CYS A 53 11.42 -6.04 7.59
N THR A 54 10.24 -6.25 7.03
CA THR A 54 9.53 -5.21 6.29
C THR A 54 8.35 -4.71 7.11
N TYR A 55 8.10 -3.42 6.99
CA TYR A 55 7.01 -2.76 7.70
C TYR A 55 6.21 -1.94 6.71
N GLY A 56 4.90 -2.14 6.69
CA GLY A 56 3.99 -1.26 5.98
C GLY A 56 3.67 -0.05 6.84
N SER A 57 3.49 1.09 6.21
CA SER A 57 3.05 2.29 6.90
C SER A 57 2.17 3.13 6.00
N TRP A 58 1.38 4.01 6.61
CA TRP A 58 0.54 4.94 5.87
C TRP A 58 0.48 6.26 6.61
N VAL A 59 0.28 7.31 5.84
CA VAL A 59 0.07 8.65 6.38
C VAL A 59 -0.91 9.38 5.48
N TRP A 60 -1.81 10.12 6.09
CA TRP A 60 -2.75 10.99 5.38
C TRP A 60 -2.06 12.30 5.04
N LYS A 61 -1.20 12.24 4.03
CA LYS A 61 -0.42 13.38 3.61
C LYS A 61 0.03 13.18 2.16
N ASP A 62 0.05 14.25 1.41
CA ASP A 62 0.56 14.23 0.05
C ASP A 62 2.09 14.21 0.10
N LYS A 63 2.68 13.13 -0.38
CA LYS A 63 4.13 12.99 -0.50
C LYS A 63 4.47 12.55 -1.92
N PRO A 64 5.59 13.04 -2.48
CA PRO A 64 6.02 12.61 -3.80
C PRO A 64 6.52 11.17 -3.77
N LEU A 65 6.27 10.47 -4.87
CA LEU A 65 6.84 9.15 -5.10
C LEU A 65 8.24 9.30 -5.70
N ASN A 66 9.11 8.36 -5.35
CA ASN A 66 10.43 8.26 -5.97
C ASN A 66 10.36 7.32 -7.17
N GLY A 67 11.01 7.69 -8.27
CA GLY A 67 11.06 6.87 -9.47
C GLY A 67 9.93 7.16 -10.45
N ASN A 68 9.68 6.23 -11.35
CA ASN A 68 8.68 6.36 -12.40
C ASN A 68 7.41 5.60 -12.00
N PRO A 69 6.37 6.29 -11.51
CA PRO A 69 5.19 5.60 -11.04
C PRO A 69 4.34 5.08 -12.20
N ILE A 70 3.66 3.97 -11.93
CA ILE A 70 2.54 3.51 -12.73
C ILE A 70 1.31 4.23 -12.17
N VAL A 71 0.50 4.78 -13.05
CA VAL A 71 -0.66 5.58 -12.66
C VAL A 71 -1.94 4.91 -13.16
N VAL A 72 -2.87 4.68 -12.25
CA VAL A 72 -4.20 4.16 -12.60
C VAL A 72 -5.21 5.24 -12.24
N GLU A 73 -5.83 5.81 -13.25
CA GLU A 73 -6.91 6.76 -13.07
C GLU A 73 -8.25 6.02 -13.08
N LEU A 74 -9.11 6.32 -12.13
CA LEU A 74 -10.34 5.59 -11.92
C LEU A 74 -11.55 6.47 -12.20
N SER A 75 -12.56 5.86 -12.82
CA SER A 75 -13.92 6.40 -12.75
C SER A 75 -14.36 6.33 -11.29
N SER A 76 -15.01 7.37 -10.80
CA SER A 76 -15.38 7.48 -9.38
C SER A 76 -15.79 6.13 -8.77
N LEU A 77 -14.93 5.59 -7.92
CA LEU A 77 -15.14 4.29 -7.27
C LEU A 77 -15.41 4.52 -5.78
N PRO A 78 -16.65 4.33 -5.33
CA PRO A 78 -16.96 4.52 -3.90
C PRO A 78 -16.31 3.43 -3.06
N VAL A 79 -15.71 3.83 -1.95
CA VAL A 79 -14.98 2.93 -1.07
C VAL A 79 -15.22 3.28 0.39
N LYS A 80 -14.89 2.33 1.26
CA LYS A 80 -14.82 2.51 2.70
C LYS A 80 -13.38 2.35 3.13
N VAL A 81 -12.92 3.21 4.03
CA VAL A 81 -11.58 3.11 4.59
C VAL A 81 -11.71 2.68 6.05
N GLU A 82 -11.04 1.59 6.38
CA GLU A 82 -10.98 1.08 7.74
C GLU A 82 -9.54 1.17 8.23
N GLU A 83 -9.34 1.86 9.34
CA GLU A 83 -8.01 2.12 9.87
C GLU A 83 -7.91 1.63 11.30
N GLY A 84 -7.03 0.66 11.51
CA GLY A 84 -6.71 0.16 12.84
C GLY A 84 -5.36 0.67 13.29
N GLY A 85 -4.89 0.20 14.44
CA GLY A 85 -3.57 0.57 14.95
C GLY A 85 -2.43 -0.02 14.13
N ARG A 86 -2.63 -1.18 13.52
CA ARG A 86 -1.60 -1.92 12.81
C ARG A 86 -1.94 -2.24 11.37
N TYR A 87 -3.12 -1.85 10.91
CA TYR A 87 -3.54 -2.10 9.53
C TYR A 87 -4.44 -0.99 9.03
N LEU A 88 -4.48 -0.88 7.71
CA LEU A 88 -5.41 -0.04 6.99
C LEU A 88 -5.98 -0.86 5.84
N SER A 89 -7.28 -0.75 5.63
CA SER A 89 -7.96 -1.44 4.55
C SER A 89 -8.87 -0.48 3.81
N VAL A 90 -8.79 -0.51 2.48
CA VAL A 90 -9.73 0.21 1.61
C VAL A 90 -10.56 -0.84 0.90
N LYS A 91 -11.87 -0.79 1.10
CA LYS A 91 -12.81 -1.78 0.58
C LYS A 91 -13.85 -1.12 -0.31
N ASP A 92 -14.36 -1.88 -1.28
CA ASP A 92 -15.53 -1.42 -2.03
C ASP A 92 -16.79 -1.53 -1.15
N LEU A 93 -17.93 -1.14 -1.70
CA LEU A 93 -19.18 -1.17 -0.94
C LEU A 93 -19.69 -2.60 -0.68
N ASN A 94 -19.11 -3.59 -1.35
CA ASN A 94 -19.42 -5.01 -1.14
C ASN A 94 -18.42 -5.68 -0.19
N ASN A 95 -17.61 -4.89 0.53
CA ASN A 95 -16.59 -5.34 1.46
C ASN A 95 -15.41 -6.09 0.83
N ARG A 96 -15.24 -5.99 -0.48
CA ARG A 96 -14.05 -6.54 -1.12
C ARG A 96 -12.87 -5.61 -0.86
N GLU A 97 -11.80 -6.16 -0.34
CA GLU A 97 -10.58 -5.40 -0.05
C GLU A 97 -9.85 -5.06 -1.34
N ILE A 98 -9.59 -3.78 -1.54
CA ILE A 98 -8.89 -3.27 -2.73
C ILE A 98 -7.44 -2.95 -2.39
N ILE A 99 -7.24 -2.35 -1.22
CA ILE A 99 -5.92 -1.98 -0.72
C ILE A 99 -5.83 -2.43 0.72
N ALA A 100 -4.73 -3.10 1.06
CA ALA A 100 -4.45 -3.50 2.42
C ALA A 100 -3.01 -3.15 2.78
N VAL A 101 -2.83 -2.55 3.93
CA VAL A 101 -1.52 -2.22 4.48
C VAL A 101 -1.43 -2.80 5.88
N SER A 102 -0.38 -3.58 6.14
CA SER A 102 -0.08 -4.08 7.46
C SER A 102 1.28 -3.56 7.91
N LYS A 103 1.35 -3.06 9.14
CA LYS A 103 2.61 -2.57 9.69
C LYS A 103 3.59 -3.71 9.92
N ASP A 104 3.09 -4.84 10.42
CA ASP A 104 3.90 -6.04 10.63
C ASP A 104 3.01 -7.26 10.45
N GLY A 105 3.64 -8.41 10.26
CA GLY A 105 2.92 -9.68 10.12
C GLY A 105 2.29 -10.12 11.42
N ASP A 106 1.27 -10.96 11.30
CA ASP A 106 0.56 -11.52 12.45
C ASP A 106 1.29 -12.70 13.08
N ASP A 107 2.30 -13.23 12.42
CA ASP A 107 3.03 -14.40 12.87
C ASP A 107 4.33 -13.99 13.53
N TYR A 108 4.58 -14.53 14.70
CA TYR A 108 5.83 -14.31 15.44
C TYR A 108 7.07 -14.68 14.61
N TYR A 109 6.94 -15.68 13.74
CA TYR A 109 8.05 -16.14 12.91
C TYR A 109 8.18 -15.39 11.58
N TYR A 110 7.15 -14.65 11.18
CA TYR A 110 7.12 -13.91 9.92
C TYR A 110 6.59 -12.50 10.18
N PRO A 111 7.40 -11.66 10.84
CA PRO A 111 6.93 -10.34 11.25
C PRO A 111 6.94 -9.30 10.12
N ASP A 112 6.73 -9.73 8.88
CA ASP A 112 6.80 -8.83 7.74
C ASP A 112 5.46 -8.14 7.50
N GLY A 113 5.51 -6.80 7.39
CA GLY A 113 4.39 -6.02 6.92
C GLY A 113 4.28 -6.05 5.41
N TYR A 114 3.17 -5.54 4.89
CA TYR A 114 2.93 -5.58 3.46
C TYR A 114 2.05 -4.44 2.99
N ILE A 115 2.10 -4.19 1.69
CA ILE A 115 1.13 -3.40 0.96
C ILE A 115 0.59 -4.29 -0.15
N GLU A 116 -0.71 -4.49 -0.17
CA GLU A 116 -1.41 -5.23 -1.22
C GLU A 116 -2.38 -4.32 -1.95
N ILE A 117 -2.33 -4.34 -3.26
CA ILE A 117 -3.25 -3.59 -4.12
C ILE A 117 -3.81 -4.56 -5.15
N ASP A 118 -5.13 -4.65 -5.23
CA ASP A 118 -5.81 -5.53 -6.17
C ASP A 118 -5.93 -4.82 -7.53
N PHE A 119 -4.89 -4.96 -8.35
CA PHE A 119 -4.86 -4.30 -9.65
C PHE A 119 -5.86 -4.87 -10.64
N ASP A 120 -6.15 -6.16 -10.56
CA ASP A 120 -7.14 -6.77 -11.46
C ASP A 120 -8.52 -6.16 -11.24
N TYR A 121 -8.87 -5.93 -9.98
CA TYR A 121 -10.12 -5.25 -9.64
C TYR A 121 -10.10 -3.80 -10.15
N LEU A 122 -9.04 -3.07 -9.86
CA LEU A 122 -8.93 -1.66 -10.25
C LEU A 122 -8.97 -1.45 -11.75
N ASN A 123 -8.39 -2.38 -12.51
CA ASN A 123 -8.39 -2.29 -13.98
C ASN A 123 -9.80 -2.31 -14.56
N LYS A 124 -10.76 -2.92 -13.88
CA LYS A 124 -12.16 -2.90 -14.31
C LYS A 124 -12.80 -1.52 -14.21
N TYR A 125 -12.25 -0.66 -13.36
CA TYR A 125 -12.77 0.69 -13.11
C TYR A 125 -11.85 1.76 -13.66
N GLN A 126 -10.85 1.38 -14.41
CA GLN A 126 -9.91 2.31 -15.01
C GLN A 126 -10.62 3.21 -16.00
N LYS A 127 -10.31 4.49 -15.89
CA LYS A 127 -10.93 5.53 -16.72
C LYS A 127 -10.41 5.49 -18.15
#